data_a340c55203f9f13c4885b8858ee18bc2
#
_entry.id   a340c55203f9f13c4885b8858ee18bc2
#
_cell.length_a   1.000
_cell.length_b   1.000
_cell.length_c   1.000
_cell.angle_alpha   90.00
_cell.angle_beta   90.00
_cell.angle_gamma   90.00
#
_symmetry.space_group_name_H-M   'P 1'
#
loop_
_entity.id
_entity.type
_entity.pdbx_description
1 polymer ?
#
loop_
_entity_poly.entity_id
_entity_poly.type
_entity_poly.pdbx_seq_one_letter_code
_entity_poly.pdbx_strand_id
1 'polypeptide(L)'
;MNRLICILLFLGFTAPLKASYLLLPMDADTQKDHLKAYGITYWVLDNQVESWWLLNYRGGSFAFPYNKVFEKECLTRGVTYEVISDGAFNNLLEEISNPEANMEAVKLEVAPKVAVYTPDFNAKGEKIQPWDDAVTLVLTYAEIPYETIYDTDVLQDKLAEYDWLHLHHEDFTGQYGKFYAAFHNYEWYKENVRKMESLATENGFAKVSQLKLAVAKKIQEYIVGGGFMFAMCSATDTYDIALAAQGQDICAKYYDGDGVDADITLDYSKTLAFTNFELTKNPLEYEYSTIDHQRGRKVRADQDYFTLFDFSAKWDPVPTMLTQNHTRTVKGFMGQTTAFKKQYVKSGVLILGENKPANEVRYMHGKLLEGTWTFYGGHDPEDYKHRVNDPETDLS
;
A
#
# COMPACT_ATOMS: atom_id res chain seq x y z
N MET A 1 29.69 74.13 33.48
CA MET A 1 30.09 72.77 32.98
C MET A 1 28.82 71.94 32.81
N ASN A 2 28.19 71.99 31.63
CA ASN A 2 27.00 71.22 31.33
C ASN A 2 27.42 69.92 30.66
N ARG A 3 27.14 68.79 31.28
CA ARG A 3 27.27 67.47 30.65
C ARG A 3 25.98 67.09 29.95
N LEU A 4 26.02 67.12 28.61
CA LEU A 4 24.95 66.58 27.75
C LEU A 4 25.08 65.03 27.78
N ILE A 5 24.04 64.36 28.27
CA ILE A 5 23.91 62.88 28.17
C ILE A 5 23.09 62.59 26.89
N CYS A 6 23.78 62.08 25.86
CA CYS A 6 23.13 61.51 24.68
C CYS A 6 22.59 60.13 25.00
N ILE A 7 21.28 60.00 25.14
CA ILE A 7 20.59 58.69 25.17
C ILE A 7 20.40 58.23 23.71
N LEU A 8 21.20 57.24 23.29
CA LEU A 8 20.99 56.52 22.05
C LEU A 8 19.81 55.54 22.24
N LEU A 9 18.65 55.91 21.72
CA LEU A 9 17.53 54.97 21.57
C LEU A 9 17.88 53.97 20.44
N PHE A 10 18.20 52.73 20.81
CA PHE A 10 18.22 51.61 19.90
C PHE A 10 16.75 51.24 19.59
N LEU A 11 16.22 51.77 18.50
CA LEU A 11 15.02 51.26 17.84
C LEU A 11 15.37 49.94 17.17
N GLY A 12 15.14 48.85 17.91
CA GLY A 12 15.19 47.49 17.32
C GLY A 12 14.09 47.40 16.25
N PHE A 13 14.48 47.45 15.01
CA PHE A 13 13.61 47.06 13.90
C PHE A 13 13.39 45.53 14.01
N THR A 14 12.31 45.11 14.68
CA THR A 14 11.77 43.79 14.49
C THR A 14 11.11 43.77 13.13
N ALA A 15 11.86 43.43 12.08
CA ALA A 15 11.25 43.05 10.81
C ALA A 15 10.28 41.90 11.12
N PRO A 16 9.03 41.93 10.68
CA PRO A 16 8.14 40.79 10.84
C PRO A 16 8.81 39.59 10.13
N LEU A 17 9.10 38.54 10.86
CA LEU A 17 9.48 37.26 10.27
C LEU A 17 8.33 36.89 9.32
N LYS A 18 8.57 36.97 8.02
CA LYS A 18 7.60 36.45 7.05
C LYS A 18 7.54 34.94 7.26
N ALA A 19 6.35 34.46 7.55
CA ALA A 19 6.07 33.03 7.50
C ALA A 19 6.37 32.52 6.09
N SER A 20 7.22 31.52 5.95
CA SER A 20 7.67 31.06 4.64
C SER A 20 7.35 29.61 4.37
N TYR A 21 7.21 28.80 5.43
CA TYR A 21 6.85 27.38 5.34
C TYR A 21 5.81 26.99 6.38
N LEU A 22 4.97 26.02 6.01
CA LEU A 22 4.19 25.21 6.92
C LEU A 22 4.95 23.91 7.12
N LEU A 23 5.27 23.56 8.37
CA LEU A 23 5.86 22.29 8.77
C LEU A 23 4.76 21.46 9.43
N LEU A 24 4.52 20.27 8.92
CA LEU A 24 3.61 19.27 9.48
C LEU A 24 4.45 18.22 10.22
N PRO A 25 4.57 18.30 11.54
CA PRO A 25 5.27 17.28 12.31
C PRO A 25 4.48 15.96 12.25
N MET A 26 5.19 14.85 12.16
CA MET A 26 4.60 13.51 12.06
C MET A 26 4.96 12.61 13.25
N ASP A 27 5.61 13.16 14.27
CA ASP A 27 5.84 12.43 15.52
C ASP A 27 4.53 12.20 16.28
N ALA A 28 4.40 11.02 16.91
CA ALA A 28 3.18 10.57 17.58
C ALA A 28 2.74 11.48 18.75
N ASP A 29 3.68 12.19 19.38
CA ASP A 29 3.36 13.09 20.49
C ASP A 29 2.74 14.41 20.01
N THR A 30 3.02 14.80 18.78
CA THR A 30 2.60 16.10 18.22
C THR A 30 1.47 15.99 17.22
N GLN A 31 1.54 15.05 16.28
CA GLN A 31 0.51 14.89 15.26
C GLN A 31 -0.72 14.18 15.82
N LYS A 32 -1.88 14.80 15.60
CA LYS A 32 -3.16 14.24 16.04
C LYS A 32 -3.78 13.31 14.99
N ASP A 33 -3.52 13.57 13.73
CA ASP A 33 -4.10 12.82 12.62
C ASP A 33 -3.08 12.71 11.48
N HIS A 34 -2.36 11.60 11.46
CA HIS A 34 -1.34 11.31 10.45
C HIS A 34 -1.96 11.16 9.05
N LEU A 35 -3.09 10.48 8.94
CA LEU A 35 -3.74 10.24 7.65
C LEU A 35 -4.20 11.54 6.99
N LYS A 36 -4.78 12.46 7.77
CA LYS A 36 -5.14 13.79 7.27
C LYS A 36 -3.91 14.62 6.89
N ALA A 37 -2.79 14.45 7.60
CA ALA A 37 -1.53 15.12 7.24
C ALA A 37 -0.97 14.63 5.89
N TYR A 38 -1.03 13.32 5.61
CA TYR A 38 -0.75 12.77 4.28
C TYR A 38 -1.70 13.36 3.23
N GLY A 39 -3.00 13.40 3.52
CA GLY A 39 -4.01 13.95 2.61
C GLY A 39 -3.80 15.43 2.30
N ILE A 40 -3.40 16.25 3.28
CA ILE A 40 -3.04 17.66 3.04
C ILE A 40 -1.81 17.75 2.15
N THR A 41 -0.77 16.97 2.42
CA THR A 41 0.45 16.97 1.60
C THR A 41 0.14 16.56 0.16
N TYR A 42 -0.68 15.54 -0.03
CA TYR A 42 -1.18 15.14 -1.34
C TYR A 42 -1.91 16.30 -2.04
N TRP A 43 -2.85 16.94 -1.35
CA TRP A 43 -3.64 18.04 -1.89
C TRP A 43 -2.78 19.26 -2.25
N VAL A 44 -1.73 19.56 -1.47
CA VAL A 44 -0.77 20.62 -1.80
C VAL A 44 -0.03 20.30 -3.09
N LEU A 45 0.41 19.06 -3.27
CA LEU A 45 1.04 18.59 -4.52
C LEU A 45 0.08 18.64 -5.71
N ASP A 46 -1.17 18.25 -5.53
CA ASP A 46 -2.22 18.31 -6.55
C ASP A 46 -2.52 19.76 -7.00
N ASN A 47 -2.32 20.73 -6.10
CA ASN A 47 -2.33 22.17 -6.42
C ASN A 47 -0.99 22.66 -7.04
N GLN A 48 -0.12 21.76 -7.50
CA GLN A 48 1.15 22.05 -8.17
C GLN A 48 2.13 22.85 -7.30
N VAL A 49 2.09 22.63 -5.99
CA VAL A 49 3.03 23.21 -5.04
C VAL A 49 3.97 22.12 -4.53
N GLU A 50 5.25 22.28 -4.85
CA GLU A 50 6.29 21.38 -4.38
C GLU A 50 6.34 21.32 -2.85
N SER A 51 6.55 20.11 -2.33
CA SER A 51 6.62 19.84 -0.91
C SER A 51 7.91 19.10 -0.57
N TRP A 52 8.28 19.09 0.69
CA TRP A 52 9.42 18.34 1.20
C TRP A 52 8.93 17.24 2.11
N TRP A 53 9.46 16.05 1.95
CA TRP A 53 9.33 14.96 2.91
C TRP A 53 10.65 14.82 3.66
N LEU A 54 10.59 15.05 4.96
CA LEU A 54 11.75 15.11 5.85
C LEU A 54 11.88 13.76 6.58
N LEU A 55 12.47 12.80 5.89
CA LEU A 55 12.60 11.42 6.36
C LEU A 55 13.31 11.35 7.71
N ASN A 56 12.73 10.65 8.66
CA ASN A 56 13.17 10.50 10.06
C ASN A 56 13.24 11.80 10.88
N TYR A 57 12.95 12.96 10.29
CA TYR A 57 12.83 14.18 11.08
C TYR A 57 11.43 14.24 11.70
N ARG A 58 11.36 14.16 13.04
CA ARG A 58 10.09 14.19 13.79
C ARG A 58 9.02 13.28 13.18
N GLY A 59 9.33 12.00 13.03
CA GLY A 59 8.41 10.99 12.49
C GLY A 59 8.20 11.04 10.97
N GLY A 60 9.04 11.78 10.22
CA GLY A 60 8.93 11.92 8.77
C GLY A 60 8.02 13.07 8.35
N SER A 61 8.29 14.24 8.91
CA SER A 61 7.52 15.46 8.72
C SER A 61 7.42 15.91 7.27
N PHE A 62 6.38 16.67 6.95
CA PHE A 62 6.25 17.35 5.67
C PHE A 62 6.45 18.85 5.82
N ALA A 63 6.95 19.51 4.79
CA ALA A 63 7.06 20.97 4.73
C ALA A 63 6.74 21.47 3.33
N PHE A 64 6.01 22.60 3.24
CA PHE A 64 5.69 23.25 1.98
C PHE A 64 5.56 24.77 2.16
N PRO A 65 5.66 25.58 1.09
CA PRO A 65 5.56 27.02 1.17
C PRO A 65 4.28 27.50 1.87
N TYR A 66 4.43 28.47 2.75
CA TYR A 66 3.31 29.05 3.49
C TYR A 66 2.28 29.68 2.55
N ASN A 67 1.03 29.28 2.71
CA ASN A 67 -0.12 29.89 2.08
C ASN A 67 -1.29 29.86 3.09
N LYS A 68 -2.02 30.97 3.20
CA LYS A 68 -3.20 31.04 4.07
C LYS A 68 -4.29 29.99 3.75
N VAL A 69 -4.38 29.59 2.49
CA VAL A 69 -5.32 28.53 2.09
C VAL A 69 -4.88 27.19 2.69
N PHE A 70 -3.58 26.87 2.61
CA PHE A 70 -3.04 25.64 3.17
C PHE A 70 -3.11 25.63 4.71
N GLU A 71 -2.80 26.76 5.34
CA GLU A 71 -2.96 26.90 6.79
C GLU A 71 -4.42 26.69 7.23
N LYS A 72 -5.37 27.24 6.48
CA LYS A 72 -6.81 27.04 6.74
C LYS A 72 -7.22 25.57 6.60
N GLU A 73 -6.69 24.87 5.60
CA GLU A 73 -6.96 23.44 5.42
C GLU A 73 -6.40 22.60 6.57
N CYS A 74 -5.19 22.91 7.06
CA CYS A 74 -4.65 22.25 8.26
C CYS A 74 -5.60 22.40 9.45
N LEU A 75 -6.09 23.62 9.68
CA LEU A 75 -7.07 23.90 10.74
C LEU A 75 -8.40 23.16 10.52
N THR A 76 -8.92 23.16 9.28
CA THR A 76 -10.20 22.53 8.93
C THR A 76 -10.17 21.04 9.13
N ARG A 77 -9.06 20.39 8.77
CA ARG A 77 -8.87 18.93 8.88
C ARG A 77 -8.30 18.49 10.23
N GLY A 78 -8.02 19.43 11.15
CA GLY A 78 -7.51 19.12 12.49
C GLY A 78 -6.05 18.68 12.53
N VAL A 79 -5.28 18.97 11.47
CA VAL A 79 -3.87 18.61 11.36
C VAL A 79 -3.00 19.60 12.12
N THR A 80 -2.09 19.10 12.92
CA THR A 80 -1.10 19.92 13.62
C THR A 80 -0.06 20.46 12.64
N TYR A 81 0.24 21.74 12.73
CA TYR A 81 1.25 22.39 11.90
C TYR A 81 2.02 23.47 12.68
N GLU A 82 3.18 23.82 12.17
CA GLU A 82 4.01 24.92 12.65
C GLU A 82 4.29 25.90 11.50
N VAL A 83 4.26 27.19 11.81
CA VAL A 83 4.64 28.22 10.85
C VAL A 83 6.08 28.60 11.12
N ILE A 84 6.97 28.38 10.15
CA ILE A 84 8.41 28.63 10.29
C ILE A 84 8.90 29.62 9.25
N SER A 85 9.99 30.34 9.57
CA SER A 85 10.63 31.26 8.65
C SER A 85 11.56 30.53 7.67
N ASP A 86 11.94 31.18 6.54
CA ASP A 86 12.98 30.67 5.63
C ASP A 86 14.27 30.30 6.35
N GLY A 87 14.71 31.14 7.29
CA GLY A 87 15.93 30.87 8.06
C GLY A 87 15.79 29.62 8.93
N ALA A 88 14.64 29.41 9.58
CA ALA A 88 14.38 28.21 10.35
C ALA A 88 14.31 26.96 9.46
N PHE A 89 13.69 27.05 8.30
CA PHE A 89 13.63 25.94 7.34
C PHE A 89 15.02 25.59 6.80
N ASN A 90 15.85 26.59 6.46
CA ASN A 90 17.22 26.35 6.00
C ASN A 90 18.08 25.68 7.09
N ASN A 91 17.99 26.13 8.34
CA ASN A 91 18.68 25.49 9.45
C ASN A 91 18.25 24.03 9.65
N LEU A 92 16.96 23.75 9.46
CA LEU A 92 16.41 22.40 9.50
C LEU A 92 16.99 21.53 8.38
N LEU A 93 17.08 22.03 7.17
CA LEU A 93 17.72 21.31 6.06
C LEU A 93 19.23 21.07 6.30
N GLU A 94 19.93 22.02 6.93
CA GLU A 94 21.33 21.82 7.37
C GLU A 94 21.44 20.71 8.43
N GLU A 95 20.57 20.69 9.42
CA GLU A 95 20.50 19.61 10.42
C GLU A 95 20.28 18.24 9.74
N ILE A 96 19.32 18.14 8.84
CA ILE A 96 19.00 16.90 8.11
C ILE A 96 20.18 16.47 7.22
N SER A 97 20.88 17.41 6.61
CA SER A 97 22.02 17.13 5.72
C SER A 97 23.26 16.62 6.44
N ASN A 98 23.31 16.73 7.78
CA ASN A 98 24.44 16.24 8.56
C ASN A 98 24.71 14.75 8.26
N PRO A 99 25.95 14.37 7.85
CA PRO A 99 26.28 12.97 7.54
C PRO A 99 26.05 11.99 8.68
N GLU A 100 26.14 12.45 9.93
CA GLU A 100 25.92 11.62 11.12
C GLU A 100 24.43 11.44 11.48
N ALA A 101 23.55 12.23 10.88
CA ALA A 101 22.11 12.13 11.08
C ALA A 101 21.51 11.07 10.16
N ASN A 102 20.69 10.17 10.69
CA ASN A 102 19.90 9.22 9.88
C ASN A 102 18.63 9.91 9.39
N MET A 103 18.78 10.98 8.64
CA MET A 103 17.70 11.79 8.08
C MET A 103 17.99 12.14 6.62
N GLU A 104 16.95 12.37 5.82
CA GLU A 104 17.06 12.83 4.43
C GLU A 104 15.90 13.78 4.09
N ALA A 105 16.14 14.77 3.27
CA ALA A 105 15.10 15.67 2.77
C ALA A 105 14.80 15.35 1.31
N VAL A 106 13.63 14.82 1.05
CA VAL A 106 13.19 14.44 -0.30
C VAL A 106 12.19 15.46 -0.82
N LYS A 107 12.46 15.99 -2.00
CA LYS A 107 11.54 16.89 -2.66
C LYS A 107 10.44 16.09 -3.36
N LEU A 108 9.20 16.43 -3.08
CA LEU A 108 8.00 15.89 -3.73
C LEU A 108 7.51 16.91 -4.75
N GLU A 109 7.30 16.50 -5.99
CA GLU A 109 7.01 17.42 -7.10
C GLU A 109 5.59 17.23 -7.66
N VAL A 110 5.06 16.00 -7.60
CA VAL A 110 3.78 15.64 -8.22
C VAL A 110 2.97 14.74 -7.29
N ALA A 111 1.66 14.96 -7.22
CA ALA A 111 0.73 14.05 -6.57
C ALA A 111 0.55 12.80 -7.44
N PRO A 112 0.71 11.58 -6.91
CA PRO A 112 0.52 10.37 -7.69
C PRO A 112 -0.95 10.15 -8.03
N LYS A 113 -1.23 9.64 -9.22
CA LYS A 113 -2.55 9.13 -9.58
C LYS A 113 -2.71 7.70 -9.09
N VAL A 114 -3.74 7.48 -8.27
CA VAL A 114 -3.98 6.20 -7.60
C VAL A 114 -5.12 5.43 -8.27
N ALA A 115 -4.87 4.19 -8.66
CA ALA A 115 -5.87 3.24 -9.08
C ALA A 115 -6.05 2.15 -8.02
N VAL A 116 -7.29 1.83 -7.70
CA VAL A 116 -7.64 0.67 -6.85
C VAL A 116 -8.33 -0.37 -7.73
N TYR A 117 -7.75 -1.56 -7.76
CA TYR A 117 -8.28 -2.66 -8.54
C TYR A 117 -9.43 -3.34 -7.80
N THR A 118 -10.64 -3.01 -8.17
CA THR A 118 -11.88 -3.56 -7.60
C THR A 118 -13.02 -3.42 -8.59
N PRO A 119 -13.98 -4.36 -8.63
CA PRO A 119 -15.18 -4.17 -9.43
C PRO A 119 -16.07 -3.07 -8.83
N ASP A 120 -16.85 -2.39 -9.67
CA ASP A 120 -17.80 -1.35 -9.21
C ASP A 120 -18.96 -1.92 -8.38
N PHE A 121 -19.29 -3.18 -8.60
CA PHE A 121 -20.45 -3.85 -8.00
C PHE A 121 -20.06 -5.23 -7.45
N ASN A 122 -20.49 -5.52 -6.24
CA ASN A 122 -20.31 -6.84 -5.63
C ASN A 122 -21.13 -7.94 -6.37
N ALA A 123 -20.99 -9.19 -5.92
CA ALA A 123 -21.70 -10.34 -6.52
C ALA A 123 -23.23 -10.20 -6.51
N LYS A 124 -23.80 -9.44 -5.58
CA LYS A 124 -25.25 -9.19 -5.50
C LYS A 124 -25.72 -8.05 -6.41
N GLY A 125 -24.81 -7.34 -7.11
CA GLY A 125 -25.13 -6.18 -7.92
C GLY A 125 -25.28 -4.89 -7.11
N GLU A 126 -24.85 -4.86 -5.86
CA GLU A 126 -24.80 -3.68 -5.02
C GLU A 126 -23.50 -2.93 -5.29
N LYS A 127 -23.56 -1.61 -5.37
CA LYS A 127 -22.38 -0.78 -5.59
C LYS A 127 -21.44 -0.93 -4.39
N ILE A 128 -20.17 -1.26 -4.65
CA ILE A 128 -19.13 -1.28 -3.62
C ILE A 128 -18.93 0.13 -3.08
N GLN A 129 -18.90 0.26 -1.79
CA GLN A 129 -18.73 1.54 -1.10
C GLN A 129 -17.29 1.67 -0.60
N PRO A 130 -16.77 2.89 -0.43
CA PRO A 130 -15.42 3.09 0.09
C PRO A 130 -15.12 2.41 1.44
N TRP A 131 -16.13 2.23 2.25
CA TRP A 131 -16.03 1.57 3.56
C TRP A 131 -16.15 0.04 3.54
N ASP A 132 -16.36 -0.55 2.37
CA ASP A 132 -16.37 -2.01 2.22
C ASP A 132 -14.95 -2.61 2.19
N ASP A 133 -13.93 -1.75 2.17
CA ASP A 133 -12.53 -2.09 2.05
C ASP A 133 -11.68 -1.13 2.90
N ALA A 134 -10.74 -1.67 3.68
CA ALA A 134 -9.92 -0.86 4.58
C ALA A 134 -9.07 0.19 3.84
N VAL A 135 -8.55 -0.13 2.65
CA VAL A 135 -7.70 0.79 1.88
C VAL A 135 -8.50 1.93 1.26
N THR A 136 -9.63 1.63 0.62
CA THR A 136 -10.51 2.68 0.09
C THR A 136 -11.10 3.55 1.20
N LEU A 137 -11.35 2.97 2.38
CA LEU A 137 -11.74 3.72 3.58
C LEU A 137 -10.63 4.69 4.00
N VAL A 138 -9.38 4.23 4.10
CA VAL A 138 -8.22 5.06 4.46
C VAL A 138 -7.99 6.19 3.44
N LEU A 139 -8.00 5.88 2.14
CA LEU A 139 -7.84 6.89 1.09
C LEU A 139 -8.96 7.94 1.15
N THR A 140 -10.21 7.49 1.35
CA THR A 140 -11.36 8.39 1.49
C THR A 140 -11.26 9.25 2.74
N TYR A 141 -10.86 8.67 3.88
CA TYR A 141 -10.64 9.41 5.12
C TYR A 141 -9.53 10.45 4.98
N ALA A 142 -8.42 10.07 4.39
CA ALA A 142 -7.29 10.98 4.11
C ALA A 142 -7.62 12.03 3.06
N GLU A 143 -8.73 11.88 2.33
CA GLU A 143 -9.12 12.73 1.20
C GLU A 143 -8.12 12.68 0.04
N ILE A 144 -7.53 11.49 -0.18
CA ILE A 144 -6.67 11.18 -1.33
C ILE A 144 -7.56 10.59 -2.42
N PRO A 145 -7.69 11.24 -3.59
CA PRO A 145 -8.52 10.72 -4.68
C PRO A 145 -7.93 9.44 -5.27
N TYR A 146 -8.81 8.53 -5.65
CA TYR A 146 -8.47 7.31 -6.36
C TYR A 146 -9.56 6.98 -7.39
N GLU A 147 -9.21 6.19 -8.38
CA GLU A 147 -10.16 5.64 -9.34
C GLU A 147 -10.21 4.12 -9.23
N THR A 148 -11.41 3.55 -9.40
CA THR A 148 -11.57 2.10 -9.46
C THR A 148 -11.34 1.63 -10.89
N ILE A 149 -10.54 0.58 -11.04
CA ILE A 149 -10.31 -0.10 -12.32
C ILE A 149 -10.46 -1.61 -12.11
N TYR A 150 -10.83 -2.33 -13.18
CA TYR A 150 -10.98 -3.77 -13.08
C TYR A 150 -10.42 -4.48 -14.33
N ASP A 151 -10.65 -5.79 -14.46
CA ASP A 151 -10.08 -6.65 -15.51
C ASP A 151 -10.09 -6.01 -16.90
N THR A 152 -11.23 -5.53 -17.37
CA THR A 152 -11.38 -4.93 -18.69
C THR A 152 -10.55 -3.67 -18.88
N ASP A 153 -10.52 -2.80 -17.85
CA ASP A 153 -9.73 -1.55 -17.88
C ASP A 153 -8.24 -1.85 -17.99
N VAL A 154 -7.77 -2.84 -17.20
CA VAL A 154 -6.38 -3.30 -17.23
C VAL A 154 -6.01 -3.87 -18.61
N LEU A 155 -6.88 -4.69 -19.20
CA LEU A 155 -6.67 -5.24 -20.54
C LEU A 155 -6.68 -4.18 -21.65
N GLN A 156 -7.34 -3.05 -21.42
CA GLN A 156 -7.39 -1.89 -22.32
C GLN A 156 -6.23 -0.89 -22.07
N ASP A 157 -5.21 -1.29 -21.35
CA ASP A 157 -3.99 -0.50 -21.07
C ASP A 157 -4.23 0.78 -20.23
N LYS A 158 -5.35 0.91 -19.52
CA LYS A 158 -5.62 2.08 -18.66
C LYS A 158 -4.61 2.25 -17.53
N LEU A 159 -3.88 1.19 -17.14
CA LEU A 159 -2.83 1.30 -16.10
C LEU A 159 -1.78 2.35 -16.41
N ALA A 160 -1.52 2.64 -17.69
CA ALA A 160 -0.57 3.67 -18.10
C ALA A 160 -0.96 5.11 -17.66
N GLU A 161 -2.19 5.32 -17.20
CA GLU A 161 -2.69 6.60 -16.72
C GLU A 161 -2.40 6.84 -15.22
N TYR A 162 -1.93 5.82 -14.51
CA TYR A 162 -1.75 5.84 -13.05
C TYR A 162 -0.30 5.59 -12.65
N ASP A 163 0.08 6.18 -11.52
CA ASP A 163 1.41 6.03 -10.91
C ASP A 163 1.44 4.90 -9.88
N TRP A 164 0.31 4.67 -9.20
CA TRP A 164 0.14 3.66 -8.16
C TRP A 164 -1.09 2.79 -8.42
N LEU A 165 -0.87 1.48 -8.52
CA LEU A 165 -1.91 0.45 -8.55
C LEU A 165 -2.00 -0.23 -7.18
N HIS A 166 -3.19 -0.22 -6.57
CA HIS A 166 -3.48 -0.99 -5.37
C HIS A 166 -4.30 -2.24 -5.70
N LEU A 167 -3.83 -3.40 -5.26
CA LEU A 167 -4.53 -4.70 -5.32
C LEU A 167 -4.87 -5.12 -3.89
N HIS A 168 -6.12 -5.47 -3.61
CA HIS A 168 -6.56 -5.74 -2.25
C HIS A 168 -6.55 -7.24 -1.92
N HIS A 169 -7.48 -8.03 -2.46
CA HIS A 169 -7.59 -9.46 -2.13
C HIS A 169 -8.03 -10.32 -3.33
N GLU A 170 -7.57 -9.97 -4.52
CA GLU A 170 -7.94 -10.67 -5.75
C GLU A 170 -7.34 -12.07 -5.84
N ASP A 171 -8.01 -12.91 -6.62
CA ASP A 171 -7.53 -14.22 -7.03
C ASP A 171 -7.14 -14.19 -8.52
N PHE A 172 -5.83 -14.18 -8.80
CA PHE A 172 -5.30 -14.24 -10.15
C PHE A 172 -5.19 -15.65 -10.71
N THR A 173 -5.56 -16.68 -9.95
CA THR A 173 -5.50 -18.09 -10.39
C THR A 173 -6.77 -18.57 -11.05
N GLY A 174 -7.89 -17.88 -10.88
CA GLY A 174 -9.20 -18.30 -11.38
C GLY A 174 -9.90 -19.36 -10.51
N GLN A 175 -9.49 -19.53 -9.26
CA GLN A 175 -10.09 -20.49 -8.33
C GLN A 175 -11.14 -19.86 -7.40
N TYR A 176 -11.63 -18.66 -7.76
CA TYR A 176 -12.70 -17.92 -7.06
C TYR A 176 -12.46 -17.76 -5.55
N GLY A 177 -11.26 -17.38 -5.17
CA GLY A 177 -10.88 -17.18 -3.77
C GLY A 177 -10.77 -18.47 -2.96
N LYS A 178 -10.76 -19.65 -3.60
CA LYS A 178 -10.80 -20.97 -2.91
C LYS A 178 -12.03 -21.13 -1.99
N PHE A 179 -13.09 -20.39 -2.29
CA PHE A 179 -14.32 -20.41 -1.48
C PHE A 179 -15.26 -21.58 -1.79
N TYR A 180 -14.96 -22.41 -2.77
CA TYR A 180 -15.82 -23.52 -3.18
C TYR A 180 -16.23 -24.42 -2.02
N ALA A 181 -15.29 -24.87 -1.20
CA ALA A 181 -15.55 -25.81 -0.12
C ALA A 181 -16.62 -25.33 0.87
N ALA A 182 -16.59 -24.04 1.21
CA ALA A 182 -17.51 -23.44 2.18
C ALA A 182 -18.78 -22.87 1.56
N PHE A 183 -18.73 -22.37 0.32
CA PHE A 183 -19.75 -21.48 -0.22
C PHE A 183 -20.36 -21.89 -1.56
N HIS A 184 -20.00 -23.03 -2.18
CA HIS A 184 -20.50 -23.43 -3.49
C HIS A 184 -22.04 -23.52 -3.59
N ASN A 185 -22.74 -23.73 -2.47
CA ASN A 185 -24.20 -23.75 -2.42
C ASN A 185 -24.85 -22.38 -2.25
N TYR A 186 -24.10 -21.35 -1.90
CA TYR A 186 -24.61 -19.99 -1.66
C TYR A 186 -24.82 -19.25 -2.97
N GLU A 187 -25.90 -18.48 -3.06
CA GLU A 187 -26.26 -17.78 -4.28
C GLU A 187 -25.23 -16.70 -4.66
N TRP A 188 -24.68 -15.98 -3.68
CA TRP A 188 -23.65 -15.00 -3.94
C TRP A 188 -22.39 -15.60 -4.61
N TYR A 189 -22.00 -16.83 -4.21
CA TYR A 189 -20.86 -17.52 -4.81
C TYR A 189 -21.15 -17.90 -6.27
N LYS A 190 -22.33 -18.49 -6.52
CA LYS A 190 -22.77 -18.86 -7.88
C LYS A 190 -22.87 -17.65 -8.79
N GLU A 191 -23.37 -16.53 -8.26
CA GLU A 191 -23.46 -15.27 -8.99
C GLU A 191 -22.08 -14.71 -9.31
N ASN A 192 -21.13 -14.76 -8.35
CA ASN A 192 -19.75 -14.38 -8.60
C ASN A 192 -19.10 -15.22 -9.71
N VAL A 193 -19.28 -16.55 -9.69
CA VAL A 193 -18.78 -17.43 -10.75
C VAL A 193 -19.35 -17.02 -12.09
N ARG A 194 -20.70 -16.88 -12.22
CA ARG A 194 -21.36 -16.45 -13.45
C ARG A 194 -20.83 -15.12 -14.00
N LYS A 195 -20.64 -14.12 -13.11
CA LYS A 195 -20.10 -12.81 -13.51
C LYS A 195 -18.68 -12.92 -14.02
N MET A 196 -17.82 -13.67 -13.34
CA MET A 196 -16.43 -13.84 -13.76
C MET A 196 -16.32 -14.62 -15.08
N GLU A 197 -17.15 -15.65 -15.29
CA GLU A 197 -17.22 -16.38 -16.56
C GLU A 197 -17.74 -15.50 -17.72
N SER A 198 -18.77 -14.66 -17.45
CA SER A 198 -19.24 -13.66 -18.42
C SER A 198 -18.14 -12.68 -18.80
N LEU A 199 -17.47 -12.12 -17.79
CA LEU A 199 -16.36 -11.18 -17.98
C LEU A 199 -15.21 -11.79 -18.78
N ALA A 200 -14.85 -13.06 -18.51
CA ALA A 200 -13.86 -13.78 -19.30
C ALA A 200 -14.30 -13.89 -20.77
N THR A 201 -15.54 -14.31 -21.01
CA THR A 201 -16.10 -14.46 -22.36
C THR A 201 -16.15 -13.13 -23.11
N GLU A 202 -16.60 -12.06 -22.45
CA GLU A 202 -16.68 -10.70 -23.01
C GLU A 202 -15.31 -10.16 -23.43
N ASN A 203 -14.26 -10.55 -22.72
CA ASN A 203 -12.87 -10.19 -23.03
C ASN A 203 -12.17 -11.22 -23.94
N GLY A 204 -12.91 -12.22 -24.48
CA GLY A 204 -12.39 -13.18 -25.47
C GLY A 204 -11.63 -14.37 -24.88
N PHE A 205 -11.76 -14.66 -23.59
CA PHE A 205 -11.14 -15.79 -22.92
C PHE A 205 -12.14 -16.93 -22.69
N ALA A 206 -11.67 -18.17 -22.85
CA ALA A 206 -12.49 -19.34 -22.60
C ALA A 206 -12.63 -19.68 -21.10
N LYS A 207 -11.68 -19.28 -20.28
CA LYS A 207 -11.62 -19.55 -18.84
C LYS A 207 -11.27 -18.29 -18.04
N VAL A 208 -11.76 -18.24 -16.80
CA VAL A 208 -11.42 -17.13 -15.85
C VAL A 208 -9.92 -17.14 -15.54
N SER A 209 -9.29 -18.29 -15.40
CA SER A 209 -7.84 -18.40 -15.20
C SER A 209 -7.03 -17.74 -16.33
N GLN A 210 -7.48 -17.87 -17.57
CA GLN A 210 -6.85 -17.23 -18.74
C GLN A 210 -7.00 -15.71 -18.71
N LEU A 211 -8.21 -15.21 -18.39
CA LEU A 211 -8.46 -13.80 -18.18
C LEU A 211 -7.53 -13.24 -17.09
N LYS A 212 -7.51 -13.87 -15.92
CA LYS A 212 -6.72 -13.40 -14.77
C LYS A 212 -5.21 -13.44 -15.03
N LEU A 213 -4.72 -14.45 -15.75
CA LEU A 213 -3.33 -14.47 -16.19
C LEU A 213 -3.01 -13.32 -17.17
N ALA A 214 -3.92 -13.00 -18.09
CA ALA A 214 -3.72 -11.88 -19.01
C ALA A 214 -3.67 -10.55 -18.25
N VAL A 215 -4.53 -10.36 -17.26
CA VAL A 215 -4.53 -9.20 -16.37
C VAL A 215 -3.23 -9.15 -15.56
N ALA A 216 -2.79 -10.25 -14.94
CA ALA A 216 -1.54 -10.30 -14.19
C ALA A 216 -0.32 -9.92 -15.06
N LYS A 217 -0.30 -10.34 -16.32
CA LYS A 217 0.75 -9.95 -17.27
C LYS A 217 0.72 -8.48 -17.63
N LYS A 218 -0.46 -7.89 -17.81
CA LYS A 218 -0.61 -6.45 -18.03
C LYS A 218 -0.13 -5.63 -16.82
N ILE A 219 -0.42 -6.08 -15.61
CA ILE A 219 0.11 -5.49 -14.38
C ILE A 219 1.64 -5.64 -14.33
N GLN A 220 2.19 -6.77 -14.75
CA GLN A 220 3.64 -6.95 -14.85
C GLN A 220 4.28 -5.97 -15.85
N GLU A 221 3.66 -5.77 -17.03
CA GLU A 221 4.09 -4.78 -18.02
C GLU A 221 4.07 -3.35 -17.46
N TYR A 222 3.04 -3.00 -16.71
CA TYR A 222 2.94 -1.71 -16.00
C TYR A 222 4.09 -1.50 -15.00
N ILE A 223 4.41 -2.50 -14.17
CA ILE A 223 5.54 -2.42 -13.23
C ILE A 223 6.85 -2.28 -14.03
N VAL A 224 7.06 -3.10 -15.05
CA VAL A 224 8.25 -3.02 -15.93
C VAL A 224 8.45 -1.61 -16.50
N GLY A 225 7.37 -0.93 -16.85
CA GLY A 225 7.36 0.42 -17.39
C GLY A 225 7.56 1.55 -16.38
N GLY A 226 7.71 1.26 -15.08
CA GLY A 226 7.95 2.27 -14.04
C GLY A 226 6.83 2.44 -13.03
N GLY A 227 5.71 1.72 -13.19
CA GLY A 227 4.58 1.77 -12.26
C GLY A 227 4.90 1.20 -10.88
N PHE A 228 4.15 1.65 -9.89
CA PHE A 228 4.19 1.11 -8.54
C PHE A 228 2.95 0.27 -8.24
N MET A 229 3.15 -0.99 -7.82
CA MET A 229 2.08 -1.88 -7.39
C MET A 229 2.18 -2.16 -5.89
N PHE A 230 1.09 -1.93 -5.15
CA PHE A 230 0.92 -2.39 -3.78
C PHE A 230 -0.15 -3.49 -3.75
N ALA A 231 0.20 -4.68 -3.31
CA ALA A 231 -0.73 -5.80 -3.23
C ALA A 231 -0.84 -6.34 -1.79
N MET A 232 -2.06 -6.70 -1.41
CA MET A 232 -2.39 -7.23 -0.09
C MET A 232 -3.03 -8.62 -0.19
N CYS A 233 -2.98 -9.36 0.92
CA CYS A 233 -3.70 -10.62 1.08
C CYS A 233 -3.45 -11.60 -0.06
N SER A 234 -4.51 -12.25 -0.57
CA SER A 234 -4.43 -13.22 -1.68
C SER A 234 -3.98 -12.62 -3.01
N ALA A 235 -4.07 -11.31 -3.20
CA ALA A 235 -3.54 -10.67 -4.41
C ALA A 235 -2.00 -10.76 -4.50
N THR A 236 -1.31 -11.16 -3.45
CA THR A 236 0.15 -11.32 -3.41
C THR A 236 0.61 -12.65 -3.96
N ASP A 237 0.24 -13.74 -3.32
CA ASP A 237 0.66 -15.09 -3.70
C ASP A 237 -0.05 -15.59 -4.95
N THR A 238 -1.35 -15.29 -5.14
CA THR A 238 -2.06 -15.69 -6.36
C THR A 238 -1.52 -15.02 -7.61
N TYR A 239 -1.03 -13.76 -7.49
CA TYR A 239 -0.37 -13.08 -8.59
C TYR A 239 0.89 -13.81 -9.04
N ASP A 240 1.77 -14.15 -8.11
CA ASP A 240 2.99 -14.91 -8.40
C ASP A 240 2.69 -16.33 -8.88
N ILE A 241 1.66 -16.98 -8.33
CA ILE A 241 1.22 -18.31 -8.77
C ILE A 241 0.75 -18.26 -10.23
N ALA A 242 -0.08 -17.27 -10.60
CA ALA A 242 -0.55 -17.11 -11.98
C ALA A 242 0.62 -16.90 -12.96
N LEU A 243 1.60 -16.07 -12.58
CA LEU A 243 2.80 -15.87 -13.41
C LEU A 243 3.68 -17.12 -13.52
N ALA A 244 3.84 -17.87 -12.42
CA ALA A 244 4.65 -19.11 -12.43
C ALA A 244 4.01 -20.23 -13.25
N ALA A 245 2.68 -20.29 -13.29
CA ALA A 245 1.90 -21.30 -13.97
C ALA A 245 1.52 -20.96 -15.42
N GLN A 246 2.18 -19.98 -16.04
CA GLN A 246 1.86 -19.55 -17.38
C GLN A 246 1.73 -20.70 -18.39
N GLY A 247 0.60 -20.74 -19.10
CA GLY A 247 0.33 -21.74 -20.15
C GLY A 247 -0.04 -23.12 -19.63
N GLN A 248 -0.25 -23.26 -18.33
CA GLN A 248 -0.66 -24.50 -17.69
C GLN A 248 -1.99 -24.31 -16.95
N ASP A 249 -2.83 -25.33 -16.97
CA ASP A 249 -4.06 -25.34 -16.18
C ASP A 249 -3.83 -25.87 -14.79
N ILE A 250 -3.99 -24.99 -13.80
CA ILE A 250 -3.85 -25.32 -12.37
C ILE A 250 -5.20 -25.37 -11.65
N CYS A 251 -6.31 -25.13 -12.39
CA CYS A 251 -7.64 -25.14 -11.82
C CYS A 251 -8.20 -26.55 -11.78
N ALA A 252 -8.71 -26.95 -10.61
CA ALA A 252 -9.43 -28.22 -10.49
C ALA A 252 -10.82 -28.07 -11.11
N LYS A 253 -11.39 -29.18 -11.61
CA LYS A 253 -12.71 -29.24 -12.27
C LYS A 253 -13.88 -28.59 -11.49
N TYR A 254 -13.71 -28.36 -10.23
CA TYR A 254 -14.71 -27.66 -9.39
C TYR A 254 -14.83 -26.17 -9.72
N TYR A 255 -13.80 -25.60 -10.34
CA TYR A 255 -13.72 -24.19 -10.66
C TYR A 255 -14.09 -23.88 -12.11
N ASP A 256 -13.63 -24.71 -13.06
CA ASP A 256 -13.76 -24.44 -14.50
C ASP A 256 -14.31 -25.58 -15.35
N GLY A 257 -14.67 -26.71 -14.72
CA GLY A 257 -15.35 -27.84 -15.33
C GLY A 257 -14.45 -28.92 -15.91
N ASP A 258 -13.16 -28.67 -16.09
CA ASP A 258 -12.16 -29.69 -16.50
C ASP A 258 -11.11 -29.92 -15.40
N GLY A 259 -10.07 -30.65 -15.65
CA GLY A 259 -9.07 -30.98 -14.65
C GLY A 259 -7.77 -30.26 -14.86
N VAL A 260 -6.96 -30.22 -13.82
CA VAL A 260 -5.58 -29.69 -13.88
C VAL A 260 -4.73 -30.46 -14.89
N ASP A 261 -3.73 -29.81 -15.46
CA ASP A 261 -2.73 -30.46 -16.29
C ASP A 261 -1.98 -31.58 -15.53
N ALA A 262 -1.62 -32.67 -16.23
CA ALA A 262 -1.01 -33.85 -15.61
C ALA A 262 0.36 -33.54 -14.99
N ASP A 263 1.17 -32.74 -15.69
CA ASP A 263 2.56 -32.42 -15.35
C ASP A 263 2.76 -30.90 -15.24
N ILE A 264 2.34 -30.32 -14.12
CA ILE A 264 2.50 -28.88 -13.86
C ILE A 264 3.95 -28.60 -13.47
N THR A 265 4.58 -27.68 -14.18
CA THR A 265 5.93 -27.19 -13.89
C THR A 265 5.89 -25.67 -13.71
N LEU A 266 6.18 -25.19 -12.49
CA LEU A 266 6.17 -23.77 -12.18
C LEU A 266 7.48 -23.09 -12.59
N ASP A 267 7.38 -21.99 -13.33
CA ASP A 267 8.52 -21.16 -13.69
C ASP A 267 8.69 -20.00 -12.70
N TYR A 268 9.46 -20.24 -11.65
CA TYR A 268 9.73 -19.22 -10.63
C TYR A 268 10.54 -18.02 -11.13
N SER A 269 11.10 -18.06 -12.33
CA SER A 269 11.77 -16.89 -12.91
C SER A 269 10.78 -15.77 -13.25
N LYS A 270 9.49 -16.11 -13.40
CA LYS A 270 8.41 -15.16 -13.72
C LYS A 270 7.80 -14.46 -12.50
N THR A 271 7.97 -15.03 -11.30
CA THR A 271 7.40 -14.48 -10.08
C THR A 271 8.16 -13.26 -9.58
N LEU A 272 7.48 -12.39 -8.85
CA LEU A 272 8.10 -11.24 -8.20
C LEU A 272 8.81 -11.64 -6.90
N ALA A 273 8.06 -12.20 -5.96
CA ALA A 273 8.48 -12.39 -4.58
C ALA A 273 8.87 -13.83 -4.23
N PHE A 274 8.20 -14.82 -4.81
CA PHE A 274 8.25 -16.18 -4.30
C PHE A 274 8.95 -17.19 -5.23
N THR A 275 9.53 -18.22 -4.63
CA THR A 275 10.23 -19.30 -5.33
C THR A 275 10.08 -20.63 -4.57
N ASN A 276 10.24 -21.75 -5.28
CA ASN A 276 10.26 -23.12 -4.72
C ASN A 276 9.02 -23.52 -3.91
N PHE A 277 7.90 -22.83 -4.11
CA PHE A 277 6.64 -23.21 -3.49
C PHE A 277 5.95 -24.34 -4.27
N GLU A 278 5.05 -25.05 -3.60
CA GLU A 278 4.21 -26.08 -4.19
C GLU A 278 2.75 -25.66 -4.16
N LEU A 279 2.01 -25.98 -5.22
CA LEU A 279 0.58 -25.73 -5.28
C LEU A 279 -0.18 -26.67 -4.33
N THR A 280 -1.23 -26.16 -3.70
CA THR A 280 -2.16 -26.99 -2.93
C THR A 280 -3.01 -27.82 -3.89
N LYS A 281 -2.80 -29.14 -3.88
CA LYS A 281 -3.48 -30.09 -4.79
C LYS A 281 -4.95 -30.31 -4.44
N ASN A 282 -5.31 -30.16 -3.16
CA ASN A 282 -6.70 -30.37 -2.71
C ASN A 282 -7.52 -29.10 -2.95
N PRO A 283 -8.51 -29.11 -3.85
CA PRO A 283 -9.35 -27.92 -4.13
C PRO A 283 -10.25 -27.51 -2.96
N LEU A 284 -10.40 -28.37 -1.95
CA LEU A 284 -11.19 -28.07 -0.75
C LEU A 284 -10.36 -27.38 0.35
N GLU A 285 -9.06 -27.25 0.15
CA GLU A 285 -8.21 -26.46 1.04
C GLU A 285 -8.25 -24.99 0.65
N TYR A 286 -8.18 -24.13 1.66
CA TYR A 286 -8.34 -22.70 1.51
C TYR A 286 -7.09 -22.01 0.95
N GLU A 287 -5.90 -22.54 1.29
CA GLU A 287 -4.64 -22.02 0.80
C GLU A 287 -4.38 -22.39 -0.66
N TYR A 288 -3.77 -21.50 -1.43
CA TYR A 288 -3.39 -21.75 -2.83
C TYR A 288 -2.11 -22.57 -2.97
N SER A 289 -1.19 -22.37 -2.05
CA SER A 289 0.14 -22.97 -2.10
C SER A 289 0.77 -23.09 -0.72
N THR A 290 2.01 -23.56 -0.70
CA THR A 290 2.82 -23.62 0.52
C THR A 290 3.40 -22.25 0.93
N ILE A 291 3.21 -21.18 0.18
CA ILE A 291 3.66 -19.83 0.52
C ILE A 291 2.97 -19.36 1.80
N ASP A 292 1.65 -19.50 1.85
CA ASP A 292 0.84 -19.04 2.97
C ASP A 292 1.13 -19.87 4.23
N HIS A 293 1.11 -19.18 5.37
CA HIS A 293 1.36 -19.77 6.68
C HIS A 293 0.08 -20.00 7.50
N GLN A 294 -1.08 -19.72 6.97
CA GLN A 294 -2.34 -19.72 7.74
C GLN A 294 -2.65 -21.09 8.34
N ARG A 295 -2.50 -22.16 7.54
CA ARG A 295 -2.77 -23.52 8.01
C ARG A 295 -1.72 -24.01 9.02
N GLY A 296 -2.20 -24.35 10.22
CA GLY A 296 -1.34 -24.81 11.31
C GLY A 296 -0.54 -23.69 11.99
N ARG A 297 -0.84 -22.45 11.66
CA ARG A 297 -0.28 -21.28 12.33
C ARG A 297 -0.63 -21.29 13.81
N LYS A 298 0.40 -21.17 14.66
CA LYS A 298 0.25 -21.24 16.13
C LYS A 298 0.09 -19.87 16.80
N VAL A 299 0.21 -18.80 16.02
CA VAL A 299 0.09 -17.44 16.54
C VAL A 299 -1.39 -17.12 16.72
N ARG A 300 -1.76 -16.70 17.94
CA ARG A 300 -3.12 -16.25 18.25
C ARG A 300 -3.34 -14.84 17.73
N ALA A 301 -4.57 -14.51 17.32
CA ALA A 301 -4.88 -13.18 16.78
C ALA A 301 -4.56 -12.03 17.75
N ASP A 302 -4.74 -12.25 19.07
CA ASP A 302 -4.41 -11.28 20.12
C ASP A 302 -2.90 -11.13 20.40
N GLN A 303 -2.09 -12.00 19.83
CA GLN A 303 -0.62 -12.04 19.96
C GLN A 303 0.08 -11.89 18.61
N ASP A 304 -0.68 -11.62 17.55
CA ASP A 304 -0.17 -11.48 16.21
C ASP A 304 0.38 -10.09 15.98
N TYR A 305 1.68 -9.95 16.23
CA TYR A 305 2.43 -8.73 15.98
C TYR A 305 3.66 -9.04 15.15
N PHE A 306 4.05 -8.10 14.31
CA PHE A 306 5.31 -8.16 13.58
C PHE A 306 6.09 -6.86 13.76
N THR A 307 7.38 -6.93 13.52
CA THR A 307 8.28 -5.78 13.67
C THR A 307 8.65 -5.25 12.30
N LEU A 308 8.52 -3.95 12.13
CA LEU A 308 9.05 -3.23 10.98
C LEU A 308 10.56 -3.09 11.12
N PHE A 309 11.25 -3.09 10.01
CA PHE A 309 12.69 -2.95 9.98
C PHE A 309 13.09 -1.47 10.19
N ASP A 310 14.22 -1.24 10.85
CA ASP A 310 14.78 0.09 10.99
C ASP A 310 15.54 0.47 9.73
N PHE A 311 14.95 1.30 8.89
CA PHE A 311 15.62 1.76 7.68
C PHE A 311 16.50 2.98 7.93
N SER A 312 17.50 3.15 7.07
CA SER A 312 18.28 4.36 7.02
C SER A 312 17.75 5.29 5.92
N ALA A 313 17.37 6.50 6.29
CA ALA A 313 16.91 7.48 5.32
C ALA A 313 17.95 7.81 4.24
N LYS A 314 19.25 7.63 4.54
CA LYS A 314 20.37 7.94 3.61
C LYS A 314 20.83 6.75 2.79
N TRP A 315 20.75 5.53 3.31
CA TRP A 315 21.46 4.38 2.75
C TRP A 315 20.55 3.29 2.21
N ASP A 316 19.29 3.30 2.56
CA ASP A 316 18.37 2.31 2.05
C ASP A 316 18.02 2.56 0.59
N PRO A 317 17.86 1.51 -0.23
CA PRO A 317 17.68 1.64 -1.67
C PRO A 317 16.36 2.30 -2.08
N VAL A 318 15.36 2.32 -1.18
CA VAL A 318 14.03 2.89 -1.41
C VAL A 318 13.49 3.61 -0.16
N PRO A 319 14.25 4.58 0.40
CA PRO A 319 13.89 5.21 1.68
C PRO A 319 12.54 5.91 1.63
N THR A 320 12.14 6.42 0.47
CA THR A 320 10.89 7.16 0.29
C THR A 320 9.64 6.30 0.29
N MET A 321 9.79 5.00 -0.05
CA MET A 321 8.64 4.10 -0.10
C MET A 321 8.27 3.50 1.23
N LEU A 322 9.27 3.35 2.06
CA LEU A 322 9.15 2.43 3.13
C LEU A 322 8.73 3.03 4.39
N THR A 323 8.23 4.16 4.39
CA THR A 323 7.63 4.51 5.60
C THR A 323 8.42 5.34 6.54
N GLN A 324 7.86 6.33 6.86
CA GLN A 324 8.08 6.91 8.14
C GLN A 324 7.32 6.10 9.17
N ASN A 325 8.00 5.20 9.86
CA ASN A 325 7.38 4.38 10.88
C ASN A 325 6.92 5.25 12.03
N HIS A 326 5.62 5.47 12.12
CA HIS A 326 5.00 6.05 13.31
C HIS A 326 4.96 5.02 14.44
N THR A 327 5.06 3.74 14.09
CA THR A 327 5.22 2.63 15.04
C THR A 327 6.23 1.61 14.49
N ARG A 328 6.90 0.87 15.39
CA ARG A 328 7.84 -0.21 15.02
C ARG A 328 7.24 -1.59 15.12
N THR A 329 6.18 -1.73 15.87
CA THR A 329 5.49 -3.00 16.08
C THR A 329 4.05 -2.86 15.67
N VAL A 330 3.66 -3.62 14.67
CA VAL A 330 2.34 -3.56 14.04
C VAL A 330 1.58 -4.83 14.37
N LYS A 331 0.30 -4.70 14.66
CA LYS A 331 -0.61 -5.84 14.76
C LYS A 331 -0.77 -6.48 13.38
N GLY A 332 -0.78 -7.81 13.34
CA GLY A 332 -1.00 -8.55 12.09
C GLY A 332 -2.40 -8.30 11.55
N PHE A 333 -2.49 -8.07 10.25
CA PHE A 333 -3.76 -7.95 9.55
C PHE A 333 -4.34 -9.34 9.29
N MET A 334 -5.65 -9.41 9.28
CA MET A 334 -6.39 -10.63 8.95
C MET A 334 -6.60 -10.72 7.43
N GLY A 335 -6.97 -11.88 6.95
CA GLY A 335 -7.23 -12.13 5.52
C GLY A 335 -6.87 -13.54 5.11
N GLN A 336 -6.97 -13.84 3.82
CA GLN A 336 -6.70 -15.18 3.31
C GLN A 336 -5.20 -15.49 3.37
N THR A 337 -4.36 -14.62 2.87
CA THR A 337 -2.90 -14.76 2.94
C THR A 337 -2.36 -13.78 3.97
N THR A 338 -2.33 -14.24 5.22
CA THR A 338 -1.98 -13.40 6.37
C THR A 338 -0.48 -13.25 6.57
N ALA A 339 0.30 -14.28 6.22
CA ALA A 339 1.74 -14.33 6.40
C ALA A 339 2.40 -15.21 5.37
N PHE A 340 3.61 -14.86 4.98
CA PHE A 340 4.41 -15.63 4.02
C PHE A 340 5.50 -16.42 4.75
N LYS A 341 5.66 -17.68 4.42
CA LYS A 341 6.79 -18.48 4.92
C LYS A 341 8.10 -17.97 4.30
N LYS A 342 9.00 -17.51 5.17
CA LYS A 342 10.26 -16.86 4.77
C LYS A 342 11.10 -17.70 3.79
N GLN A 343 11.05 -19.03 3.89
CA GLN A 343 11.81 -19.93 3.03
C GLN A 343 11.43 -19.86 1.54
N TYR A 344 10.24 -19.35 1.21
CA TYR A 344 9.78 -19.20 -0.16
C TYR A 344 10.03 -17.80 -0.73
N VAL A 345 10.48 -16.88 0.09
CA VAL A 345 10.81 -15.51 -0.36
C VAL A 345 12.16 -15.50 -1.06
N LYS A 346 12.23 -14.94 -2.27
CA LYS A 346 13.47 -14.81 -3.04
C LYS A 346 14.51 -13.98 -2.31
N SER A 347 15.79 -14.31 -2.45
CA SER A 347 16.90 -13.64 -1.76
C SER A 347 17.08 -12.14 -2.13
N GLY A 348 16.57 -11.73 -3.29
CA GLY A 348 16.65 -10.31 -3.73
C GLY A 348 15.51 -9.44 -3.22
N VAL A 349 14.56 -9.99 -2.48
CA VAL A 349 13.41 -9.26 -1.93
C VAL A 349 13.79 -8.60 -0.62
N LEU A 350 13.47 -7.31 -0.48
CA LEU A 350 13.67 -6.56 0.75
C LEU A 350 12.52 -6.85 1.72
N ILE A 351 12.85 -7.44 2.86
CA ILE A 351 11.87 -7.73 3.93
C ILE A 351 11.75 -6.49 4.81
N LEU A 352 10.55 -5.90 4.86
CA LEU A 352 10.23 -4.68 5.60
C LEU A 352 9.57 -4.95 6.95
N GLY A 353 8.85 -6.06 7.03
CA GLY A 353 8.18 -6.47 8.27
C GLY A 353 8.18 -7.99 8.41
N GLU A 354 8.56 -8.48 9.59
CA GLU A 354 8.62 -9.90 9.88
C GLU A 354 8.26 -10.24 11.33
N ASN A 355 7.68 -11.41 11.52
CA ASN A 355 7.59 -12.07 12.82
C ASN A 355 8.73 -13.08 12.91
N LYS A 356 9.88 -12.67 13.46
CA LYS A 356 11.09 -13.50 13.56
C LYS A 356 10.88 -14.81 14.33
N PRO A 357 10.20 -14.81 15.50
CA PRO A 357 9.91 -16.06 16.23
C PRO A 357 9.10 -17.07 15.44
N ALA A 358 8.17 -16.61 14.59
CA ALA A 358 7.34 -17.47 13.76
C ALA A 358 7.97 -17.79 12.40
N ASN A 359 9.09 -17.16 12.04
CA ASN A 359 9.72 -17.22 10.72
C ASN A 359 8.77 -16.83 9.58
N GLU A 360 7.98 -15.79 9.82
CA GLU A 360 6.98 -15.24 8.91
C GLU A 360 7.39 -13.87 8.39
N VAL A 361 7.26 -13.66 7.09
CA VAL A 361 7.32 -12.34 6.46
C VAL A 361 5.91 -11.79 6.34
N ARG A 362 5.75 -10.49 6.64
CA ARG A 362 4.48 -9.79 6.60
C ARG A 362 4.45 -8.67 5.58
N TYR A 363 5.58 -8.07 5.36
CA TYR A 363 5.72 -6.89 4.53
C TYR A 363 7.04 -6.96 3.79
N MET A 364 7.01 -6.80 2.47
CA MET A 364 8.19 -6.92 1.64
C MET A 364 8.07 -6.09 0.36
N HIS A 365 9.21 -5.75 -0.19
CA HIS A 365 9.33 -4.86 -1.34
C HIS A 365 10.35 -5.38 -2.35
N GLY A 366 10.15 -5.05 -3.61
CA GLY A 366 11.08 -5.37 -4.66
C GLY A 366 10.99 -4.42 -5.85
N LYS A 367 11.98 -4.55 -6.72
CA LYS A 367 12.07 -3.83 -7.98
C LYS A 367 11.91 -4.81 -9.14
N LEU A 368 11.24 -4.36 -10.21
CA LEU A 368 11.17 -5.06 -11.48
C LEU A 368 11.46 -4.06 -12.59
N LEU A 369 12.67 -4.10 -13.13
CA LEU A 369 13.19 -3.13 -14.10
C LEU A 369 13.03 -1.68 -13.61
N GLU A 370 12.17 -0.87 -14.24
CA GLU A 370 12.00 0.54 -13.88
C GLU A 370 11.02 0.78 -12.75
N GLY A 371 10.10 -0.15 -12.50
CA GLY A 371 9.08 -0.01 -11.46
C GLY A 371 9.34 -0.84 -10.22
N THR A 372 8.41 -0.72 -9.29
CA THR A 372 8.52 -1.35 -7.97
C THR A 372 7.20 -1.99 -7.55
N TRP A 373 7.30 -2.92 -6.62
CA TRP A 373 6.15 -3.61 -6.07
C TRP A 373 6.31 -3.84 -4.56
N THR A 374 5.20 -3.94 -3.89
CA THR A 374 5.14 -4.18 -2.45
C THR A 374 4.07 -5.22 -2.17
N PHE A 375 4.39 -6.23 -1.35
CA PHE A 375 3.45 -7.24 -0.89
C PHE A 375 3.26 -7.16 0.62
N TYR A 376 2.00 -7.17 1.05
CA TYR A 376 1.61 -7.10 2.45
C TYR A 376 0.68 -8.27 2.82
N GLY A 377 0.95 -8.94 3.93
CA GLY A 377 0.16 -10.07 4.42
C GLY A 377 -1.09 -9.63 5.18
N GLY A 378 -2.26 -10.13 4.73
CA GLY A 378 -3.56 -9.71 5.25
C GLY A 378 -4.07 -8.41 4.63
N HIS A 379 -5.31 -8.04 4.95
CA HIS A 379 -5.93 -6.82 4.43
C HIS A 379 -6.87 -6.14 5.42
N ASP A 380 -7.30 -6.85 6.47
CA ASP A 380 -8.22 -6.31 7.47
C ASP A 380 -7.50 -6.11 8.80
N PRO A 381 -7.35 -4.88 9.28
CA PRO A 381 -6.65 -4.59 10.54
C PRO A 381 -7.44 -4.97 11.78
N GLU A 382 -8.77 -5.16 11.68
CA GLU A 382 -9.68 -5.29 12.81
C GLU A 382 -10.50 -6.60 12.82
N ASP A 383 -10.04 -7.63 12.10
CA ASP A 383 -10.72 -8.93 12.06
C ASP A 383 -12.18 -8.81 11.58
N TYR A 384 -12.40 -8.01 10.51
CA TYR A 384 -13.70 -7.71 9.89
C TYR A 384 -14.72 -7.06 10.83
N LYS A 385 -14.27 -6.35 11.86
CA LYS A 385 -15.14 -5.70 12.84
C LYS A 385 -15.29 -4.19 12.65
N HIS A 386 -14.46 -3.59 11.80
CA HIS A 386 -14.56 -2.15 11.53
C HIS A 386 -15.91 -1.78 10.92
N ARG A 387 -16.41 -0.62 11.28
CA ARG A 387 -17.69 -0.06 10.79
C ARG A 387 -17.52 1.42 10.54
N VAL A 388 -18.21 1.93 9.55
CA VAL A 388 -18.27 3.37 9.30
C VAL A 388 -18.74 4.12 10.55
N ASN A 389 -17.99 5.15 10.94
CA ASN A 389 -18.17 5.92 12.17
C ASN A 389 -17.99 5.13 13.47
N ASP A 390 -17.32 4.00 13.43
CA ASP A 390 -16.90 3.33 14.65
C ASP A 390 -15.74 4.11 15.28
N PRO A 391 -15.89 4.63 16.51
CA PRO A 391 -14.81 5.39 17.17
C PRO A 391 -13.61 4.52 17.56
N GLU A 392 -13.77 3.20 17.55
CA GLU A 392 -12.71 2.24 17.86
C GLU A 392 -11.97 1.76 16.61
N THR A 393 -12.44 2.12 15.39
CA THR A 393 -11.74 1.76 14.15
C THR A 393 -10.43 2.52 14.05
N ASP A 394 -9.33 1.79 14.15
CA ASP A 394 -7.97 2.33 13.98
C ASP A 394 -7.60 2.33 12.50
N LEU A 395 -7.50 3.51 11.92
CA LEU A 395 -7.13 3.73 10.52
C LEU A 395 -5.67 4.14 10.35
N SER A 396 -4.89 4.26 11.43
CA SER A 396 -3.50 4.74 11.39
C SER A 396 -2.47 3.61 11.26
#